data_04f2bfed28004c813d2548b51103d8e3
#
_entry.id   04f2bfed28004c813d2548b51103d8e3
#
_cell.length_a   1.000
_cell.length_b   1.000
_cell.length_c   1.000
_cell.angle_alpha   90.00
_cell.angle_beta   90.00
_cell.angle_gamma   90.00
#
_symmetry.space_group_name_H-M   'P 1'
#
loop_
_entity.id
_entity.type
_entity.pdbx_description
1 polymer ?
#
loop_
_entity_poly.entity_id
_entity_poly.type
_entity_poly.pdbx_seq_one_letter_code
_entity_poly.pdbx_strand_id
1 'polypeptide(L)'
;GHVLWLGLAHTRVDLVGTKSLEEALERVKRFAEDHPDHPWILGRGWNQEHWPERVFPSASDLDSVVSDRPVWLGRIDGHAGWANSAALKASGVTRQTEDPHGGVIVRDEQGNPSGVMVDAAEALVEAHVPGLTMTQRTEALALATQKLAEFGLTSVHDAGVDPASLEAYKELARNDGLAMRIY
;
A
#
# COMPACT_ATOMS: atom_id res chain seq x y z
N GLY A 1 2.02 -4.11 14.16
CA GLY A 1 2.44 -5.51 14.19
C GLY A 1 2.53 -6.13 12.81
N HIS A 2 3.37 -7.13 12.66
CA HIS A 2 3.59 -7.79 11.36
C HIS A 2 2.38 -8.61 10.90
N VAL A 3 1.58 -9.11 11.84
CA VAL A 3 0.35 -9.88 11.53
C VAL A 3 -0.67 -9.02 10.80
N LEU A 4 -0.87 -7.78 11.25
CA LEU A 4 -1.74 -6.84 10.53
C LEU A 4 -1.27 -6.62 9.09
N TRP A 5 0.03 -6.39 8.88
CA TRP A 5 0.59 -6.21 7.55
C TRP A 5 0.40 -7.43 6.64
N LEU A 6 0.52 -8.64 7.19
CA LEU A 6 0.23 -9.86 6.44
C LEU A 6 -1.23 -9.89 5.98
N GLY A 7 -2.17 -9.56 6.85
CA GLY A 7 -3.60 -9.49 6.47
C GLY A 7 -3.88 -8.43 5.42
N LEU A 8 -3.31 -7.24 5.61
CA LEU A 8 -3.46 -6.13 4.65
C LEU A 8 -2.86 -6.45 3.27
N ALA A 9 -1.81 -7.26 3.19
CA ALA A 9 -1.24 -7.68 1.92
C ALA A 9 -2.26 -8.41 1.02
N HIS A 10 -3.26 -9.08 1.61
CA HIS A 10 -4.34 -9.75 0.88
C HIS A 10 -5.51 -8.83 0.48
N THR A 11 -5.55 -7.60 1.03
CA THR A 11 -6.59 -6.61 0.73
C THR A 11 -6.05 -5.42 -0.08
N ARG A 12 -4.85 -5.57 -0.64
CA ARG A 12 -4.13 -4.54 -1.40
C ARG A 12 -3.53 -5.12 -2.67
N VAL A 13 -3.17 -4.25 -3.59
CA VAL A 13 -2.47 -4.68 -4.81
C VAL A 13 -1.10 -5.25 -4.45
N ASP A 14 -0.86 -6.51 -4.84
CA ASP A 14 0.46 -7.14 -4.72
C ASP A 14 1.20 -7.04 -6.05
N LEU A 15 2.30 -6.26 -6.04
CA LEU A 15 3.18 -6.05 -7.19
C LEU A 15 4.51 -6.80 -7.05
N VAL A 16 4.66 -7.62 -6.00
CA VAL A 16 5.89 -8.39 -5.80
C VAL A 16 6.11 -9.32 -6.99
N GLY A 17 7.33 -9.29 -7.52
CA GLY A 17 7.75 -10.17 -8.61
C GLY A 17 7.24 -9.78 -9.99
N THR A 18 6.60 -8.60 -10.18
CA THR A 18 6.27 -8.08 -11.51
C THR A 18 7.55 -7.88 -12.33
N LYS A 19 7.51 -8.30 -13.59
CA LYS A 19 8.66 -8.31 -14.50
C LYS A 19 8.63 -7.20 -15.53
N SER A 20 7.56 -6.42 -15.58
CA SER A 20 7.41 -5.25 -16.44
C SER A 20 6.43 -4.25 -15.86
N LEU A 21 6.46 -3.03 -16.38
CA LEU A 21 5.50 -1.99 -16.06
C LEU A 21 4.07 -2.43 -16.44
N GLU A 22 3.91 -3.06 -17.60
CA GLU A 22 2.61 -3.54 -18.10
C GLU A 22 2.01 -4.57 -17.14
N GLU A 23 2.82 -5.51 -16.64
CA GLU A 23 2.34 -6.51 -15.65
C GLU A 23 1.88 -5.83 -14.36
N ALA A 24 2.63 -4.81 -13.89
CA ALA A 24 2.26 -4.04 -12.71
C ALA A 24 0.93 -3.30 -12.94
N LEU A 25 0.76 -2.62 -14.07
CA LEU A 25 -0.45 -1.89 -14.42
C LEU A 25 -1.66 -2.82 -14.57
N GLU A 26 -1.48 -4.00 -15.17
CA GLU A 26 -2.56 -5.00 -15.28
C GLU A 26 -3.04 -5.49 -13.91
N ARG A 27 -2.13 -5.72 -12.96
CA ARG A 27 -2.50 -6.09 -11.58
C ARG A 27 -3.27 -4.96 -10.87
N VAL A 28 -2.83 -3.70 -11.04
CA VAL A 28 -3.52 -2.52 -10.50
C VAL A 28 -4.92 -2.39 -11.07
N LYS A 29 -5.05 -2.49 -12.40
CA LYS A 29 -6.32 -2.42 -13.11
C LYS A 29 -7.31 -3.46 -12.61
N ARG A 30 -6.89 -4.74 -12.60
CA ARG A 30 -7.74 -5.85 -12.13
C ARG A 30 -8.20 -5.63 -10.70
N PHE A 31 -7.27 -5.26 -9.81
CA PHE A 31 -7.62 -4.97 -8.42
C PHE A 31 -8.65 -3.84 -8.32
N ALA A 32 -8.48 -2.77 -9.09
CA ALA A 32 -9.40 -1.64 -9.08
C ALA A 32 -10.81 -2.01 -9.60
N GLU A 33 -10.89 -2.88 -10.61
CA GLU A 33 -12.15 -3.42 -11.16
C GLU A 33 -12.85 -4.34 -10.16
N ASP A 34 -12.09 -5.20 -9.44
CA ASP A 34 -12.62 -6.12 -8.43
C ASP A 34 -13.07 -5.39 -7.14
N HIS A 35 -12.59 -4.15 -6.92
CA HIS A 35 -12.87 -3.35 -5.72
C HIS A 35 -13.38 -1.95 -6.08
N PRO A 36 -14.56 -1.83 -6.70
CA PRO A 36 -15.08 -0.53 -7.17
C PRO A 36 -15.35 0.46 -6.04
N ASP A 37 -15.65 -0.02 -4.83
CA ASP A 37 -16.00 0.80 -3.67
C ASP A 37 -14.80 1.28 -2.85
N HIS A 38 -13.58 0.89 -3.22
CA HIS A 38 -12.37 1.36 -2.52
C HIS A 38 -12.07 2.81 -2.88
N PRO A 39 -12.07 3.75 -1.90
CA PRO A 39 -11.82 5.17 -2.17
C PRO A 39 -10.37 5.45 -2.57
N TRP A 40 -9.46 4.58 -2.21
CA TRP A 40 -8.05 4.56 -2.60
C TRP A 40 -7.64 3.16 -3.03
N ILE A 41 -6.86 3.06 -4.09
CA ILE A 41 -6.18 1.81 -4.45
C ILE A 41 -4.81 1.83 -3.80
N LEU A 42 -4.61 0.92 -2.85
CA LEU A 42 -3.36 0.80 -2.10
C LEU A 42 -2.66 -0.51 -2.47
N GLY A 43 -1.34 -0.49 -2.49
CA GLY A 43 -0.54 -1.67 -2.79
C GLY A 43 0.93 -1.48 -2.50
N ARG A 44 1.72 -2.51 -2.81
CA ARG A 44 3.18 -2.47 -2.66
C ARG A 44 3.86 -3.53 -3.51
N GLY A 45 5.18 -3.41 -3.58
CA GLY A 45 6.02 -4.49 -4.09
C GLY A 45 6.59 -4.26 -5.47
N TRP A 46 6.30 -3.10 -6.10
CA TRP A 46 6.93 -2.79 -7.37
C TRP A 46 8.45 -2.59 -7.20
N ASN A 47 9.19 -2.93 -8.26
CA ASN A 47 10.63 -2.74 -8.31
C ASN A 47 11.05 -2.58 -9.78
N GLN A 48 11.28 -1.33 -10.19
CA GLN A 48 11.66 -1.00 -11.55
C GLN A 48 13.00 -1.63 -11.98
N GLU A 49 13.88 -1.98 -11.03
CA GLU A 49 15.14 -2.64 -11.33
C GLU A 49 14.97 -4.05 -11.94
N HIS A 50 13.79 -4.64 -11.75
CA HIS A 50 13.42 -5.91 -12.36
C HIS A 50 12.70 -5.76 -13.70
N TRP A 51 12.37 -4.52 -14.10
CA TRP A 51 11.72 -4.23 -15.38
C TRP A 51 12.74 -3.95 -16.47
N PRO A 52 12.40 -4.18 -17.76
CA PRO A 52 13.35 -4.01 -18.85
C PRO A 52 13.95 -2.60 -18.95
N GLU A 53 13.14 -1.56 -18.73
CA GLU A 53 13.53 -0.16 -18.85
C GLU A 53 14.37 0.34 -17.68
N ARG A 54 14.20 -0.23 -16.50
CA ARG A 54 14.87 0.16 -15.23
C ARG A 54 14.75 1.65 -14.90
N VAL A 55 13.61 2.25 -15.24
CA VAL A 55 13.29 3.64 -14.94
C VAL A 55 12.12 3.72 -13.97
N PHE A 56 12.07 4.79 -13.20
CA PHE A 56 10.89 5.03 -12.36
C PHE A 56 9.63 5.16 -13.22
N PRO A 57 8.52 4.54 -12.77
CA PRO A 57 7.24 4.74 -13.42
C PRO A 57 6.71 6.16 -13.14
N SER A 58 5.67 6.57 -13.87
CA SER A 58 5.06 7.89 -13.76
C SER A 58 3.60 7.83 -13.30
N ALA A 59 3.08 8.98 -12.86
CA ALA A 59 1.66 9.13 -12.55
C ALA A 59 0.77 8.80 -13.77
N SER A 60 1.20 9.18 -14.98
CA SER A 60 0.47 8.92 -16.21
C SER A 60 0.36 7.44 -16.55
N ASP A 61 1.31 6.61 -16.13
CA ASP A 61 1.19 5.17 -16.31
C ASP A 61 0.00 4.62 -15.50
N LEU A 62 -0.11 5.00 -14.24
CA LEU A 62 -1.27 4.64 -13.39
C LEU A 62 -2.57 5.26 -13.89
N ASP A 63 -2.55 6.51 -14.35
CA ASP A 63 -3.73 7.20 -14.88
C ASP A 63 -4.31 6.47 -16.10
N SER A 64 -3.47 5.76 -16.85
CA SER A 64 -3.90 4.96 -18.01
C SER A 64 -4.83 3.80 -17.63
N VAL A 65 -4.78 3.34 -16.38
CA VAL A 65 -5.56 2.20 -15.88
C VAL A 65 -6.53 2.56 -14.76
N VAL A 66 -6.20 3.55 -13.92
CA VAL A 66 -7.06 4.06 -12.83
C VAL A 66 -6.90 5.58 -12.74
N SER A 67 -7.86 6.34 -13.29
CA SER A 67 -7.85 7.81 -13.27
C SER A 67 -8.93 8.43 -12.40
N ASP A 68 -9.93 7.65 -11.97
CA ASP A 68 -11.13 8.10 -11.27
C ASP A 68 -10.93 8.26 -9.75
N ARG A 69 -9.89 7.65 -9.19
CA ARG A 69 -9.60 7.65 -7.74
C ARG A 69 -8.11 7.54 -7.46
N PRO A 70 -7.67 7.96 -6.25
CA PRO A 70 -6.26 7.92 -5.88
C PRO A 70 -5.67 6.52 -5.83
N VAL A 71 -4.44 6.38 -6.35
CA VAL A 71 -3.62 5.17 -6.28
C VAL A 71 -2.31 5.49 -5.56
N TRP A 72 -1.92 4.68 -4.58
CA TRP A 72 -0.65 4.77 -3.87
C TRP A 72 -0.01 3.40 -3.68
N LEU A 73 1.18 3.19 -4.24
CA LEU A 73 1.86 1.91 -4.33
C LEU A 73 3.30 2.02 -3.80
N GLY A 74 3.60 1.37 -2.68
CA GLY A 74 4.95 1.34 -2.11
C GLY A 74 5.91 0.47 -2.91
N ARG A 75 7.17 0.90 -3.04
CA ARG A 75 8.25 0.08 -3.61
C ARG A 75 8.58 -1.08 -2.65
N ILE A 76 9.19 -2.14 -3.18
CA ILE A 76 9.46 -3.37 -2.42
C ILE A 76 10.32 -3.13 -1.18
N ASP A 77 11.28 -2.21 -1.26
CA ASP A 77 12.21 -1.86 -0.19
C ASP A 77 11.65 -0.85 0.83
N GLY A 78 10.49 -0.21 0.53
CA GLY A 78 9.87 0.78 1.39
C GLY A 78 10.56 2.16 1.38
N HIS A 79 11.35 2.46 0.35
CA HIS A 79 12.04 3.73 0.16
C HIS A 79 11.52 4.58 -1.00
N ALA A 80 10.42 4.17 -1.62
CA ALA A 80 9.71 4.97 -2.60
C ALA A 80 8.24 4.56 -2.70
N GLY A 81 7.40 5.54 -3.00
CA GLY A 81 6.00 5.34 -3.30
C GLY A 81 5.64 5.90 -4.68
N TRP A 82 4.66 5.29 -5.34
CA TRP A 82 4.20 5.64 -6.68
C TRP A 82 2.72 6.02 -6.64
N ALA A 83 2.45 7.29 -6.98
CA ALA A 83 1.14 7.93 -6.98
C ALA A 83 0.63 8.18 -8.40
N ASN A 84 -0.67 8.06 -8.61
CA ASN A 84 -1.32 8.60 -9.80
C ASN A 84 -1.66 10.09 -9.63
N SER A 85 -2.15 10.74 -10.70
CA SER A 85 -2.52 12.16 -10.66
C SER A 85 -3.63 12.47 -9.65
N ALA A 86 -4.56 11.54 -9.42
CA ALA A 86 -5.62 11.71 -8.43
C ALA A 86 -5.04 11.73 -7.00
N ALA A 87 -4.05 10.88 -6.70
CA ALA A 87 -3.36 10.87 -5.40
C ALA A 87 -2.52 12.13 -5.18
N LEU A 88 -1.77 12.59 -6.20
CA LEU A 88 -1.04 13.86 -6.14
C LEU A 88 -1.98 15.03 -5.87
N LYS A 89 -3.12 15.07 -6.54
CA LYS A 89 -4.16 16.10 -6.33
C LYS A 89 -4.75 16.01 -4.92
N ALA A 90 -5.09 14.83 -4.44
CA ALA A 90 -5.66 14.63 -3.11
C ALA A 90 -4.70 15.05 -1.99
N SER A 91 -3.40 14.87 -2.20
CA SER A 91 -2.34 15.27 -1.26
C SER A 91 -1.83 16.70 -1.45
N GLY A 92 -2.33 17.44 -2.45
CA GLY A 92 -1.90 18.81 -2.72
C GLY A 92 -0.45 18.93 -3.19
N VAL A 93 0.15 17.82 -3.67
CA VAL A 93 1.51 17.82 -4.21
C VAL A 93 1.51 18.43 -5.61
N THR A 94 2.25 19.51 -5.78
CA THR A 94 2.30 20.30 -7.01
C THR A 94 3.74 20.62 -7.40
N ARG A 95 3.90 21.34 -8.51
CA ARG A 95 5.21 21.85 -8.95
C ARG A 95 5.89 22.76 -7.90
N GLN A 96 5.09 23.47 -7.08
CA GLN A 96 5.56 24.39 -6.05
C GLN A 96 5.87 23.70 -4.71
N THR A 97 5.48 22.43 -4.55
CA THR A 97 5.78 21.67 -3.33
C THR A 97 7.28 21.46 -3.23
N GLU A 98 7.89 21.89 -2.13
CA GLU A 98 9.33 21.70 -1.89
C GLU A 98 9.60 20.26 -1.43
N ASP A 99 10.80 19.77 -1.73
CA ASP A 99 11.27 18.49 -1.22
C ASP A 99 11.44 18.57 0.29
N PRO A 100 10.88 17.65 1.07
CA PRO A 100 11.08 17.63 2.51
C PRO A 100 12.52 17.21 2.84
N HIS A 101 12.99 17.60 4.02
CA HIS A 101 14.31 17.16 4.49
C HIS A 101 14.41 15.64 4.51
N GLY A 102 15.39 15.08 3.82
CA GLY A 102 15.60 13.64 3.71
C GLY A 102 14.65 12.93 2.74
N GLY A 103 13.97 13.65 1.85
CA GLY A 103 13.10 13.06 0.82
C GLY A 103 13.19 13.81 -0.50
N VAL A 104 12.76 13.16 -1.58
CA VAL A 104 12.78 13.72 -2.93
C VAL A 104 11.43 13.48 -3.62
N ILE A 105 10.85 14.54 -4.19
CA ILE A 105 9.76 14.43 -5.15
C ILE A 105 10.39 14.28 -6.53
N VAL A 106 10.28 13.11 -7.14
CA VAL A 106 10.79 12.91 -8.50
C VAL A 106 9.96 13.76 -9.47
N ARG A 107 10.66 14.50 -10.36
CA ARG A 107 10.02 15.46 -11.26
C ARG A 107 10.32 15.15 -12.73
N ASP A 108 9.41 15.54 -13.60
CA ASP A 108 9.62 15.53 -15.04
C ASP A 108 10.55 16.70 -15.48
N GLU A 109 10.85 16.74 -16.78
CA GLU A 109 11.70 17.80 -17.39
C GLU A 109 11.10 19.20 -17.25
N GLN A 110 9.78 19.31 -17.06
CA GLN A 110 9.06 20.57 -16.85
C GLN A 110 8.99 20.97 -15.37
N GLY A 111 9.50 20.12 -14.45
CA GLY A 111 9.50 20.33 -13.01
C GLY A 111 8.23 19.93 -12.31
N ASN A 112 7.29 19.23 -12.96
CA ASN A 112 6.10 18.72 -12.31
C ASN A 112 6.41 17.41 -11.58
N PRO A 113 5.71 17.09 -10.46
CA PRO A 113 5.83 15.79 -9.81
C PRO A 113 5.52 14.66 -10.81
N SER A 114 6.46 13.74 -10.98
CA SER A 114 6.29 12.60 -11.90
C SER A 114 5.35 11.52 -11.37
N GLY A 115 5.08 11.53 -10.05
CA GLY A 115 4.32 10.52 -9.34
C GLY A 115 5.12 9.72 -8.34
N VAL A 116 6.45 9.74 -8.42
CA VAL A 116 7.30 9.00 -7.46
C VAL A 116 7.79 9.91 -6.35
N MET A 117 7.58 9.44 -5.11
CA MET A 117 8.06 10.04 -3.85
C MET A 117 9.13 9.12 -3.26
N VAL A 118 10.27 9.69 -2.84
CA VAL A 118 11.39 8.93 -2.27
C VAL A 118 11.59 9.32 -0.81
N ASP A 119 11.78 8.33 0.06
CA ASP A 119 12.06 8.46 1.49
C ASP A 119 11.05 9.41 2.18
N ALA A 120 11.50 10.45 2.88
CA ALA A 120 10.62 11.36 3.63
C ALA A 120 9.53 12.04 2.78
N ALA A 121 9.66 12.07 1.45
CA ALA A 121 8.62 12.62 0.58
C ALA A 121 7.37 11.72 0.49
N GLU A 122 7.47 10.43 0.81
CA GLU A 122 6.32 9.53 0.88
C GLU A 122 5.25 10.04 1.84
N ALA A 123 5.67 10.64 2.96
CA ALA A 123 4.77 11.20 3.97
C ALA A 123 3.82 12.27 3.42
N LEU A 124 4.19 12.97 2.33
CA LEU A 124 3.33 13.97 1.69
C LEU A 124 2.04 13.35 1.13
N VAL A 125 2.11 12.12 0.65
CA VAL A 125 0.93 11.39 0.14
C VAL A 125 0.31 10.54 1.25
N GLU A 126 1.11 9.85 2.04
CA GLU A 126 0.65 8.92 3.08
C GLU A 126 -0.22 9.59 4.14
N ALA A 127 0.05 10.88 4.47
CA ALA A 127 -0.76 11.65 5.40
C ALA A 127 -2.23 11.84 4.94
N HIS A 128 -2.50 11.62 3.64
CA HIS A 128 -3.83 11.75 3.05
C HIS A 128 -4.49 10.39 2.74
N VAL A 129 -3.75 9.30 2.90
CA VAL A 129 -4.32 7.95 2.79
C VAL A 129 -5.27 7.72 3.95
N PRO A 130 -6.53 7.29 3.72
CA PRO A 130 -7.47 7.02 4.80
C PRO A 130 -6.91 5.97 5.77
N GLY A 131 -7.01 6.27 7.05
CA GLY A 131 -6.66 5.30 8.10
C GLY A 131 -7.57 4.07 8.06
N LEU A 132 -7.07 2.95 8.54
CA LEU A 132 -7.87 1.72 8.65
C LEU A 132 -9.04 1.92 9.62
N THR A 133 -10.23 1.58 9.18
CA THR A 133 -11.38 1.42 10.09
C THR A 133 -11.16 0.22 11.02
N MET A 134 -11.88 0.17 12.13
CA MET A 134 -11.83 -1.00 13.03
C MET A 134 -12.23 -2.27 12.29
N THR A 135 -13.27 -2.23 11.47
CA THR A 135 -13.73 -3.36 10.65
C THR A 135 -12.62 -3.88 9.73
N GLN A 136 -12.00 -3.00 8.94
CA GLN A 136 -10.90 -3.39 8.05
C GLN A 136 -9.71 -4.00 8.82
N ARG A 137 -9.41 -3.45 10.00
CA ARG A 137 -8.33 -3.95 10.87
C ARG A 137 -8.66 -5.35 11.41
N THR A 138 -9.89 -5.55 11.88
CA THR A 138 -10.38 -6.83 12.40
C THR A 138 -10.39 -7.90 11.31
N GLU A 139 -10.90 -7.57 10.13
CA GLU A 139 -10.91 -8.47 8.96
C GLU A 139 -9.49 -8.86 8.53
N ALA A 140 -8.56 -7.90 8.45
CA ALA A 140 -7.18 -8.16 8.09
C ALA A 140 -6.48 -9.08 9.11
N LEU A 141 -6.68 -8.85 10.41
CA LEU A 141 -6.11 -9.69 11.47
C LEU A 141 -6.71 -11.11 11.46
N ALA A 142 -8.02 -11.25 11.26
CA ALA A 142 -8.67 -12.54 11.13
C ALA A 142 -8.10 -13.33 9.94
N LEU A 143 -8.04 -12.70 8.77
CA LEU A 143 -7.47 -13.31 7.56
C LEU A 143 -6.00 -13.72 7.75
N ALA A 144 -5.18 -12.85 8.37
CA ALA A 144 -3.77 -13.17 8.64
C ALA A 144 -3.62 -14.41 9.53
N THR A 145 -4.43 -14.50 10.61
CA THR A 145 -4.35 -15.68 11.51
C THR A 145 -4.81 -16.96 10.83
N GLN A 146 -5.80 -16.89 9.94
CA GLN A 146 -6.21 -18.03 9.12
C GLN A 146 -5.09 -18.48 8.18
N LYS A 147 -4.46 -17.52 7.46
CA LYS A 147 -3.33 -17.83 6.56
C LYS A 147 -2.14 -18.43 7.29
N LEU A 148 -1.80 -17.92 8.46
CA LEU A 148 -0.73 -18.51 9.28
C LEU A 148 -1.08 -19.92 9.79
N ALA A 149 -2.34 -20.18 10.12
CA ALA A 149 -2.82 -21.50 10.51
C ALA A 149 -2.73 -22.53 9.37
N GLU A 150 -2.93 -22.12 8.11
CA GLU A 150 -2.77 -22.96 6.92
C GLU A 150 -1.33 -23.53 6.81
N PHE A 151 -0.32 -22.81 7.33
CA PHE A 151 1.06 -23.28 7.45
C PHE A 151 1.33 -24.14 8.69
N GLY A 152 0.30 -24.48 9.46
CA GLY A 152 0.42 -25.29 10.67
C GLY A 152 0.86 -24.52 11.92
N LEU A 153 0.91 -23.20 11.88
CA LEU A 153 1.24 -22.40 13.06
C LEU A 153 0.05 -22.36 14.03
N THR A 154 0.32 -22.60 15.31
CA THR A 154 -0.69 -22.60 16.37
C THR A 154 -0.60 -21.38 17.29
N SER A 155 0.51 -20.65 17.20
CA SER A 155 0.72 -19.41 17.96
C SER A 155 1.81 -18.56 17.31
N VAL A 156 1.70 -17.23 17.46
CA VAL A 156 2.74 -16.28 17.05
C VAL A 156 2.89 -15.18 18.10
N HIS A 157 4.08 -14.53 18.11
CA HIS A 157 4.31 -13.29 18.84
C HIS A 157 4.22 -12.12 17.87
N ASP A 158 3.31 -11.17 18.13
CA ASP A 158 3.15 -9.97 17.29
C ASP A 158 3.71 -8.75 18.02
N ALA A 159 5.00 -8.54 17.89
CA ALA A 159 5.68 -7.40 18.50
C ALA A 159 5.29 -6.07 17.83
N GLY A 160 5.23 -4.99 18.62
CA GLY A 160 4.96 -3.64 18.12
C GLY A 160 3.50 -3.45 17.67
N VAL A 161 2.57 -4.01 18.41
CA VAL A 161 1.12 -3.84 18.18
C VAL A 161 0.69 -2.45 18.63
N ASP A 162 0.03 -1.69 17.75
CA ASP A 162 -0.59 -0.42 18.09
C ASP A 162 -1.88 -0.59 18.92
N PRO A 163 -2.34 0.43 19.67
CA PRO A 163 -3.53 0.31 20.53
C PRO A 163 -4.79 -0.13 19.79
N ALA A 164 -5.01 0.34 18.54
CA ALA A 164 -6.19 -0.02 17.76
C ALA A 164 -6.14 -1.48 17.29
N SER A 165 -4.96 -2.01 16.95
CA SER A 165 -4.77 -3.42 16.64
C SER A 165 -4.97 -4.31 17.87
N LEU A 166 -4.55 -3.85 19.06
CA LEU A 166 -4.82 -4.56 20.31
C LEU A 166 -6.32 -4.68 20.59
N GLU A 167 -7.09 -3.62 20.37
CA GLU A 167 -8.56 -3.69 20.55
C GLU A 167 -9.20 -4.62 19.50
N ALA A 168 -8.74 -4.61 18.26
CA ALA A 168 -9.20 -5.55 17.24
C ALA A 168 -8.90 -7.01 17.60
N TYR A 169 -7.73 -7.32 18.15
CA TYR A 169 -7.40 -8.65 18.68
C TYR A 169 -8.33 -9.06 19.82
N LYS A 170 -8.63 -8.15 20.76
CA LYS A 170 -9.56 -8.42 21.87
C LYS A 170 -10.97 -8.68 21.35
N GLU A 171 -11.42 -7.96 20.33
CA GLU A 171 -12.71 -8.18 19.70
C GLU A 171 -12.77 -9.57 19.03
N LEU A 172 -11.75 -9.92 18.23
CA LEU A 172 -11.64 -11.24 17.61
C LEU A 172 -11.61 -12.37 18.65
N ALA A 173 -10.85 -12.19 19.74
CA ALA A 173 -10.77 -13.21 20.79
C ALA A 173 -12.13 -13.44 21.50
N ARG A 174 -12.93 -12.37 21.71
CA ARG A 174 -14.26 -12.51 22.31
C ARG A 174 -15.26 -13.23 21.41
N ASN A 175 -15.05 -13.15 20.10
CA ASN A 175 -15.97 -13.69 19.09
C ASN A 175 -15.44 -14.98 18.43
N ASP A 176 -14.45 -15.64 19.02
CA ASP A 176 -13.77 -16.84 18.48
C ASP A 176 -13.26 -16.64 17.04
N GLY A 177 -12.91 -15.39 16.68
CA GLY A 177 -12.47 -15.02 15.33
C GLY A 177 -10.95 -15.18 15.10
N LEU A 178 -10.17 -15.65 16.09
CA LEU A 178 -8.75 -15.92 15.95
C LEU A 178 -8.50 -17.40 15.64
N ALA A 179 -7.80 -17.67 14.54
CA ALA A 179 -7.44 -19.06 14.18
C ALA A 179 -6.27 -19.62 14.99
N MET A 180 -5.62 -18.80 15.81
CA MET A 180 -4.44 -19.18 16.63
C MET A 180 -4.28 -18.28 17.84
N ARG A 181 -3.35 -18.64 18.74
CA ARG A 181 -2.98 -17.79 19.87
C ARG A 181 -2.02 -16.67 19.42
N ILE A 182 -2.25 -15.46 19.92
CA ILE A 182 -1.39 -14.28 19.70
C ILE A 182 -0.83 -13.81 21.04
N TYR A 183 0.48 -13.54 21.07
CA TYR A 183 1.19 -13.02 22.26
C TYR A 183 1.87 -11.70 21.93
#